data_f81de1d2ab7f2058629ea17ec7f0ece4
#
_entry.id   f81de1d2ab7f2058629ea17ec7f0ece4
#
_cell.length_a   1.000
_cell.length_b   1.000
_cell.length_c   1.000
_cell.angle_alpha   90.00
_cell.angle_beta   90.00
_cell.angle_gamma   90.00
#
_symmetry.space_group_name_H-M   'P 1'
#
loop_
_entity.id
_entity.type
_entity.pdbx_description
1 polymer ?
#
loop_
_entity_poly.entity_id
_entity_poly.type
_entity_poly.pdbx_seq_one_letter_code
_entity_poly.pdbx_strand_id
1 'polypeptide(L)'
;MKQRILALFLALCLCLPLAACGKKQGYDPLEGVQTRVVTDSAGRQVEIPADIRRVAPSGSTAQMILMPIAYDLLAGLASSPSTAQMPYFPEEVRYLPTFGQFYGSKANLNMESLIDARPQIIIDLGDKKDSIADDMDRIQKQTGIPTVFIEADLD
;
A
#
# COMPACT_ATOMS: atom_id res chain seq x y z
N MET A 1 23.60 -46.75 -29.18
CA MET A 1 22.84 -46.64 -27.91
C MET A 1 23.35 -45.51 -26.99
N LYS A 2 24.66 -45.41 -26.71
CA LYS A 2 25.23 -44.36 -25.84
C LYS A 2 24.95 -42.91 -26.25
N GLN A 3 25.01 -42.61 -27.57
CA GLN A 3 24.72 -41.25 -28.07
C GLN A 3 23.24 -40.81 -27.95
N ARG A 4 22.29 -41.76 -28.04
CA ARG A 4 20.85 -41.46 -27.86
C ARG A 4 20.50 -41.25 -26.39
N ILE A 5 21.18 -41.89 -25.45
CA ILE A 5 21.03 -41.71 -24.00
C ILE A 5 21.61 -40.33 -23.59
N LEU A 6 22.76 -39.94 -24.16
CA LEU A 6 23.39 -38.67 -23.90
C LEU A 6 22.50 -37.49 -24.43
N ALA A 7 21.89 -37.65 -25.59
CA ALA A 7 20.95 -36.64 -26.16
C ALA A 7 19.69 -36.52 -25.30
N LEU A 8 19.16 -37.62 -24.77
CA LEU A 8 18.00 -37.57 -23.86
C LEU A 8 18.34 -36.92 -22.52
N PHE A 9 19.53 -37.14 -21.97
CA PHE A 9 19.98 -36.45 -20.76
C PHE A 9 20.19 -34.95 -20.97
N LEU A 10 20.75 -34.57 -22.13
CA LEU A 10 20.94 -33.14 -22.47
C LEU A 10 19.60 -32.41 -22.65
N ALA A 11 18.61 -33.07 -23.27
CA ALA A 11 17.26 -32.52 -23.46
C ALA A 11 16.52 -32.38 -22.12
N LEU A 12 16.70 -33.31 -21.19
CA LEU A 12 16.09 -33.27 -19.85
C LEU A 12 16.69 -32.16 -18.97
N CYS A 13 18.00 -31.89 -19.10
CA CYS A 13 18.65 -30.78 -18.38
C CYS A 13 18.26 -29.39 -18.90
N LEU A 14 17.84 -29.26 -20.17
CA LEU A 14 17.37 -27.98 -20.73
C LEU A 14 15.93 -27.62 -20.32
N CYS A 15 15.14 -28.58 -19.86
CA CYS A 15 13.74 -28.34 -19.44
C CYS A 15 13.61 -27.89 -17.97
N LEU A 16 14.65 -28.02 -17.14
CA LEU A 16 14.63 -27.69 -15.72
C LEU A 16 14.69 -26.19 -15.35
N PRO A 17 15.21 -25.26 -16.18
CA PRO A 17 15.24 -23.84 -15.78
C PRO A 17 13.96 -23.05 -16.07
N LEU A 18 12.93 -23.63 -16.72
CA LEU A 18 11.70 -22.92 -17.04
C LEU A 18 10.66 -22.86 -15.88
N ALA A 19 10.90 -23.57 -14.78
CA ALA A 19 10.03 -23.52 -13.60
C ALA A 19 10.45 -22.46 -12.55
N ALA A 20 11.56 -21.77 -12.76
CA ALA A 20 11.97 -20.62 -11.95
C ALA A 20 11.34 -19.33 -12.48
N CYS A 21 10.01 -19.31 -12.67
CA CYS A 21 9.24 -18.07 -12.64
C CYS A 21 9.28 -17.59 -11.19
N GLY A 22 10.37 -16.93 -10.81
CA GLY A 22 10.47 -16.21 -9.56
C GLY A 22 9.31 -15.24 -9.51
N LYS A 23 8.35 -15.47 -8.60
CA LYS A 23 7.46 -14.41 -8.14
C LYS A 23 8.39 -13.23 -7.89
N LYS A 24 8.21 -12.11 -8.58
CA LYS A 24 8.79 -10.86 -8.13
C LYS A 24 8.32 -10.75 -6.68
N GLN A 25 9.24 -10.87 -5.76
CA GLN A 25 8.98 -10.72 -4.34
C GLN A 25 8.64 -9.24 -4.18
N GLY A 26 7.35 -8.91 -4.40
CA GLY A 26 6.81 -7.60 -4.15
C GLY A 26 6.81 -7.35 -2.65
N TYR A 27 6.83 -6.11 -2.26
CA TYR A 27 6.63 -5.74 -0.86
C TYR A 27 5.30 -6.31 -0.37
N ASP A 28 5.33 -7.12 0.71
CA ASP A 28 4.16 -7.65 1.41
C ASP A 28 4.24 -7.21 2.88
N PRO A 29 3.37 -6.30 3.31
CA PRO A 29 3.36 -5.78 4.68
C PRO A 29 2.92 -6.80 5.73
N LEU A 30 2.33 -7.93 5.33
CA LEU A 30 1.86 -9.00 6.24
C LEU A 30 2.88 -10.13 6.38
N GLU A 31 3.93 -10.17 5.56
CA GLU A 31 4.91 -11.26 5.59
C GLU A 31 5.69 -11.28 6.91
N GLY A 32 5.58 -12.40 7.64
CA GLY A 32 6.37 -12.64 8.86
C GLY A 32 5.99 -11.81 10.09
N VAL A 33 4.86 -11.09 10.06
CA VAL A 33 4.37 -10.29 11.19
C VAL A 33 3.10 -10.90 11.79
N GLN A 34 2.81 -10.58 13.06
CA GLN A 34 1.52 -10.89 13.64
C GLN A 34 0.44 -10.01 13.01
N THR A 35 -0.70 -10.62 12.69
CA THR A 35 -1.82 -9.93 12.06
C THR A 35 -3.08 -10.00 12.91
N ARG A 36 -4.04 -9.11 12.61
CA ARG A 36 -5.40 -9.13 13.15
C ARG A 36 -6.39 -8.73 12.06
N VAL A 37 -7.63 -9.20 12.17
CA VAL A 37 -8.72 -8.79 11.28
C VAL A 37 -9.50 -7.66 11.93
N VAL A 38 -9.76 -6.61 11.18
CA VAL A 38 -10.63 -5.50 11.56
C VAL A 38 -11.79 -5.39 10.59
N THR A 39 -12.94 -4.93 11.06
CA THR A 39 -14.05 -4.54 10.18
C THR A 39 -13.99 -3.03 10.00
N ASP A 40 -13.81 -2.58 8.77
CA ASP A 40 -13.76 -1.15 8.45
C ASP A 40 -15.17 -0.52 8.37
N SER A 41 -15.25 0.81 8.21
CA SER A 41 -16.54 1.51 8.15
C SER A 41 -17.32 1.22 6.86
N ALA A 42 -16.69 0.64 5.84
CA ALA A 42 -17.37 0.11 4.65
C ALA A 42 -17.97 -1.28 4.88
N GLY A 43 -17.74 -1.91 6.05
CA GLY A 43 -18.19 -3.26 6.39
C GLY A 43 -17.26 -4.36 5.88
N ARG A 44 -16.07 -4.04 5.38
CA ARG A 44 -15.09 -5.00 4.87
C ARG A 44 -14.27 -5.57 6.03
N GLN A 45 -13.97 -6.87 5.97
CA GLN A 45 -13.01 -7.49 6.87
C GLN A 45 -11.63 -7.41 6.24
N VAL A 46 -10.72 -6.70 6.89
CA VAL A 46 -9.37 -6.46 6.40
C VAL A 46 -8.36 -7.04 7.38
N GLU A 47 -7.47 -7.89 6.91
CA GLU A 47 -6.33 -8.35 7.68
C GLU A 47 -5.25 -7.28 7.67
N ILE A 48 -4.78 -6.88 8.85
CA ILE A 48 -3.79 -5.82 9.04
C ILE A 48 -2.69 -6.28 10.01
N PRO A 49 -1.48 -5.70 9.99
CA PRO A 49 -0.48 -5.95 11.03
C PRO A 49 -1.02 -5.59 12.42
N ALA A 50 -0.66 -6.37 13.42
CA ALA A 50 -1.06 -6.09 14.82
C ALA A 50 -0.37 -4.83 15.36
N ASP A 51 0.89 -4.58 14.96
CA ASP A 51 1.67 -3.38 15.30
C ASP A 51 1.89 -2.54 14.03
N ILE A 52 1.25 -1.37 13.99
CA ILE A 52 1.29 -0.45 12.85
C ILE A 52 2.18 0.74 13.20
N ARG A 53 3.22 0.96 12.39
CA ARG A 53 4.19 2.06 12.53
C ARG A 53 4.37 2.88 11.27
N ARG A 54 3.80 2.43 10.14
CA ARG A 54 3.94 3.09 8.85
C ARG A 54 2.61 3.11 8.12
N VAL A 55 2.03 4.30 8.01
CA VAL A 55 0.71 4.55 7.44
C VAL A 55 0.83 5.37 6.17
N ALA A 56 0.10 5.00 5.13
CA ALA A 56 -0.06 5.82 3.94
C ALA A 56 -1.47 6.43 3.91
N PRO A 57 -1.62 7.76 3.81
CA PRO A 57 -2.90 8.37 3.52
C PRO A 57 -3.31 8.10 2.07
N SER A 58 -4.56 7.71 1.83
CA SER A 58 -5.11 7.47 0.48
C SER A 58 -5.26 8.73 -0.37
N GLY A 59 -5.28 9.88 0.28
CA GLY A 59 -5.50 11.17 -0.36
C GLY A 59 -5.44 12.34 0.62
N SER A 60 -5.75 13.53 0.10
CA SER A 60 -5.60 14.79 0.85
C SER A 60 -6.49 14.86 2.09
N THR A 61 -7.71 14.31 2.05
CA THR A 61 -8.62 14.28 3.21
C THR A 61 -8.04 13.38 4.31
N ALA A 62 -7.61 12.19 3.96
CA ALA A 62 -6.96 11.27 4.90
C ALA A 62 -5.68 11.90 5.50
N GLN A 63 -4.85 12.56 4.68
CA GLN A 63 -3.68 13.28 5.15
C GLN A 63 -4.04 14.39 6.15
N MET A 64 -5.06 15.18 5.86
CA MET A 64 -5.48 16.30 6.71
C MET A 64 -5.92 15.85 8.10
N ILE A 65 -6.58 14.69 8.18
CA ILE A 65 -7.06 14.12 9.44
C ILE A 65 -5.94 13.39 10.18
N LEU A 66 -5.10 12.61 9.48
CA LEU A 66 -4.01 11.86 10.09
C LEU A 66 -2.87 12.75 10.59
N MET A 67 -2.63 13.89 9.94
CA MET A 67 -1.54 14.81 10.28
C MET A 67 -1.57 15.27 11.76
N PRO A 68 -2.68 15.75 12.33
CA PRO A 68 -2.69 16.20 13.72
C PRO A 68 -2.68 15.08 14.76
N ILE A 69 -3.04 13.84 14.39
CA ILE A 69 -3.25 12.75 15.36
C ILE A 69 -2.21 11.63 15.27
N ALA A 70 -1.51 11.48 14.14
CA ALA A 70 -0.61 10.36 13.87
C ALA A 70 0.50 10.72 12.87
N TYR A 71 1.02 11.94 12.88
CA TYR A 71 2.04 12.38 11.91
C TYR A 71 3.32 11.54 11.99
N ASP A 72 3.66 11.05 13.17
CA ASP A 72 4.82 10.21 13.45
C ASP A 72 4.73 8.80 12.83
N LEU A 73 3.53 8.39 12.45
CA LEU A 73 3.30 7.12 11.74
C LEU A 73 3.27 7.28 10.21
N LEU A 74 3.25 8.50 9.68
CA LEU A 74 3.15 8.71 8.24
C LEU A 74 4.41 8.20 7.52
N ALA A 75 4.20 7.30 6.56
CA ALA A 75 5.26 6.80 5.66
C ALA A 75 5.48 7.75 4.47
N GLY A 76 4.53 8.63 4.20
CA GLY A 76 4.53 9.59 3.13
C GLY A 76 3.26 10.44 3.15
N LEU A 77 3.12 11.33 2.19
CA LEU A 77 2.06 12.31 2.08
C LEU A 77 1.25 12.10 0.79
N ALA A 78 -0.03 12.46 0.79
CA ALA A 78 -0.81 12.55 -0.44
C ALA A 78 -0.37 13.75 -1.29
N SER A 79 0.04 14.85 -0.63
CA SER A 79 0.60 16.03 -1.29
C SER A 79 1.63 16.71 -0.39
N SER A 80 2.69 17.22 -0.99
CA SER A 80 3.70 17.99 -0.26
C SER A 80 3.13 19.31 0.22
N PRO A 81 3.53 19.79 1.44
CA PRO A 81 3.15 21.09 1.90
C PRO A 81 3.75 22.19 0.98
N SER A 82 3.00 23.26 0.74
CA SER A 82 3.51 24.42 0.06
C SER A 82 4.59 25.14 0.90
N THR A 83 5.41 25.97 0.26
CA THR A 83 6.43 26.77 0.96
C THR A 83 5.86 27.56 2.13
N ALA A 84 4.63 28.10 1.98
CA ALA A 84 3.96 28.85 3.03
C ALA A 84 3.46 27.96 4.19
N GLN A 85 3.17 26.70 3.93
CA GLN A 85 2.71 25.73 4.93
C GLN A 85 3.88 25.03 5.65
N MET A 86 5.03 24.93 4.99
CA MET A 86 6.19 24.20 5.49
C MET A 86 6.56 24.52 6.96
N PRO A 87 6.55 25.79 7.43
CA PRO A 87 6.89 26.12 8.82
C PRO A 87 5.91 25.53 9.86
N TYR A 88 4.69 25.20 9.46
CA TYR A 88 3.64 24.68 10.36
C TYR A 88 3.63 23.15 10.43
N PHE A 89 4.42 22.48 9.59
CA PHE A 89 4.53 21.02 9.62
C PHE A 89 5.68 20.59 10.53
N PRO A 90 5.55 19.46 11.27
CA PRO A 90 6.65 18.85 11.97
C PRO A 90 7.84 18.58 11.04
N GLU A 91 9.06 18.72 11.54
CA GLU A 91 10.25 18.58 10.71
C GLU A 91 10.33 17.20 10.05
N GLU A 92 9.93 16.16 10.78
CA GLU A 92 9.97 14.76 10.37
C GLU A 92 9.14 14.48 9.12
N VAL A 93 8.05 15.24 8.92
CA VAL A 93 7.13 15.00 7.79
C VAL A 93 7.35 15.92 6.60
N ARG A 94 8.14 17.00 6.75
CA ARG A 94 8.34 18.00 5.68
C ARG A 94 8.92 17.42 4.39
N TYR A 95 9.73 16.37 4.52
CA TYR A 95 10.48 15.76 3.42
C TYR A 95 10.06 14.33 3.13
N LEU A 96 8.93 13.88 3.67
CA LEU A 96 8.38 12.57 3.33
C LEU A 96 8.03 12.48 1.85
N PRO A 97 8.13 11.28 1.24
CA PRO A 97 7.75 11.07 -0.16
C PRO A 97 6.26 11.39 -0.37
N THR A 98 5.92 11.80 -1.59
CA THR A 98 4.55 12.11 -1.97
C THR A 98 3.98 10.98 -2.81
N PHE A 99 2.82 10.46 -2.39
CA PHE A 99 2.15 9.33 -3.03
C PHE A 99 1.11 9.74 -4.06
N GLY A 100 0.52 10.92 -3.91
CA GLY A 100 -0.61 11.37 -4.73
C GLY A 100 -1.97 10.91 -4.18
N GLN A 101 -3.00 11.07 -5.00
CA GLN A 101 -4.37 10.66 -4.72
C GLN A 101 -4.59 9.25 -5.29
N PHE A 102 -5.09 8.31 -4.48
CA PHE A 102 -5.15 6.90 -4.86
C PHE A 102 -6.34 6.56 -5.75
N TYR A 103 -7.45 7.30 -5.64
CA TYR A 103 -8.67 7.05 -6.41
C TYR A 103 -9.44 8.35 -6.68
N GLY A 104 -10.54 8.24 -7.45
CA GLY A 104 -11.36 9.37 -7.86
C GLY A 104 -10.89 10.01 -9.18
N SER A 105 -11.55 11.09 -9.57
CA SER A 105 -11.30 11.78 -10.85
C SER A 105 -9.93 12.45 -10.95
N LYS A 106 -9.27 12.68 -9.83
CA LYS A 106 -7.92 13.29 -9.73
C LYS A 106 -6.86 12.28 -9.29
N ALA A 107 -7.13 10.97 -9.44
CA ALA A 107 -6.17 9.93 -9.08
C ALA A 107 -4.86 10.11 -9.84
N ASN A 108 -3.75 10.12 -9.11
CA ASN A 108 -2.39 10.28 -9.62
C ASN A 108 -1.37 9.55 -8.76
N LEU A 109 -1.74 8.35 -8.28
CA LEU A 109 -0.92 7.52 -7.40
C LEU A 109 0.47 7.28 -8.00
N ASN A 110 1.50 7.65 -7.25
CA ASN A 110 2.88 7.26 -7.52
C ASN A 110 3.19 5.92 -6.83
N MET A 111 3.03 4.84 -7.58
CA MET A 111 3.21 3.48 -7.08
C MET A 111 4.65 3.21 -6.62
N GLU A 112 5.64 3.74 -7.33
CA GLU A 112 7.06 3.58 -6.99
C GLU A 112 7.36 4.18 -5.62
N SER A 113 7.01 5.45 -5.41
CA SER A 113 7.17 6.13 -4.12
C SER A 113 6.45 5.42 -2.98
N LEU A 114 5.24 4.87 -3.24
CA LEU A 114 4.47 4.14 -2.26
C LEU A 114 5.18 2.84 -1.83
N ILE A 115 5.63 2.04 -2.79
CA ILE A 115 6.29 0.75 -2.51
C ILE A 115 7.65 0.97 -1.83
N ASP A 116 8.41 1.96 -2.25
CA ASP A 116 9.70 2.30 -1.65
C ASP A 116 9.57 2.76 -0.19
N ALA A 117 8.50 3.49 0.12
CA ALA A 117 8.20 3.92 1.48
C ALA A 117 7.72 2.79 2.40
N ARG A 118 7.35 1.63 1.86
CA ARG A 118 6.92 0.43 2.60
C ARG A 118 5.89 0.71 3.70
N PRO A 119 4.73 1.32 3.39
CA PRO A 119 3.68 1.48 4.38
C PRO A 119 3.03 0.13 4.71
N GLN A 120 2.72 -0.09 5.97
CA GLN A 120 2.09 -1.33 6.45
C GLN A 120 0.58 -1.34 6.19
N ILE A 121 -0.03 -0.16 6.06
CA ILE A 121 -1.46 0.02 5.85
C ILE A 121 -1.71 1.32 5.08
N ILE A 122 -2.74 1.30 4.26
CA ILE A 122 -3.33 2.50 3.65
C ILE A 122 -4.59 2.84 4.43
N ILE A 123 -4.73 4.08 4.85
CA ILE A 123 -5.95 4.57 5.53
C ILE A 123 -6.63 5.59 4.64
N ASP A 124 -7.90 5.35 4.37
CA ASP A 124 -8.82 6.30 3.77
C ASP A 124 -9.77 6.84 4.83
N LEU A 125 -10.03 8.14 4.80
CA LEU A 125 -10.87 8.85 5.75
C LEU A 125 -11.78 9.82 5.00
N GLY A 126 -13.05 9.82 5.34
CA GLY A 126 -14.03 10.75 4.77
C GLY A 126 -15.45 10.22 4.78
N ASP A 127 -16.30 10.84 3.97
CA ASP A 127 -17.72 10.46 3.86
C ASP A 127 -17.87 9.10 3.18
N LYS A 128 -18.77 8.29 3.72
CA LYS A 128 -19.13 7.02 3.13
C LYS A 128 -19.91 7.21 1.84
N LYS A 129 -19.39 6.65 0.76
CA LYS A 129 -20.03 6.61 -0.57
C LYS A 129 -20.41 5.18 -0.90
N ASP A 130 -21.40 4.99 -1.76
CA ASP A 130 -21.85 3.64 -2.18
C ASP A 130 -20.71 2.82 -2.80
N SER A 131 -19.78 3.46 -3.51
CA SER A 131 -18.64 2.78 -4.16
C SER A 131 -17.43 2.57 -3.26
N ILE A 132 -17.46 2.99 -1.98
CA ILE A 132 -16.24 3.04 -1.16
C ILE A 132 -15.61 1.66 -0.94
N ALA A 133 -16.42 0.63 -0.75
CA ALA A 133 -15.92 -0.74 -0.58
C ALA A 133 -15.15 -1.21 -1.82
N ASP A 134 -15.71 -1.00 -3.01
CA ASP A 134 -15.09 -1.36 -4.29
C ASP A 134 -13.80 -0.55 -4.54
N ASP A 135 -13.80 0.73 -4.18
CA ASP A 135 -12.62 1.60 -4.30
C ASP A 135 -11.48 1.09 -3.41
N MET A 136 -11.78 0.74 -2.17
CA MET A 136 -10.78 0.20 -1.22
C MET A 136 -10.26 -1.17 -1.67
N ASP A 137 -11.11 -2.07 -2.15
CA ASP A 137 -10.71 -3.37 -2.67
C ASP A 137 -9.82 -3.24 -3.90
N ARG A 138 -10.13 -2.29 -4.78
CA ARG A 138 -9.31 -1.99 -5.95
C ARG A 138 -7.92 -1.48 -5.54
N ILE A 139 -7.82 -0.55 -4.60
CA ILE A 139 -6.56 -0.03 -4.11
C ILE A 139 -5.75 -1.17 -3.47
N GLN A 140 -6.35 -1.94 -2.57
CA GLN A 140 -5.68 -3.07 -1.91
C GLN A 140 -5.16 -4.09 -2.92
N LYS A 141 -5.96 -4.44 -3.92
CA LYS A 141 -5.55 -5.37 -4.99
C LYS A 141 -4.41 -4.81 -5.84
N GLN A 142 -4.44 -3.50 -6.13
CA GLN A 142 -3.43 -2.84 -6.97
C GLN A 142 -2.09 -2.69 -6.25
N THR A 143 -2.11 -2.39 -4.97
CA THR A 143 -0.92 -2.08 -4.18
C THR A 143 -0.36 -3.28 -3.43
N GLY A 144 -1.19 -4.30 -3.13
CA GLY A 144 -0.85 -5.39 -2.22
C GLY A 144 -0.81 -4.98 -0.75
N ILE A 145 -1.22 -3.76 -0.41
CA ILE A 145 -1.16 -3.21 0.95
C ILE A 145 -2.57 -3.19 1.53
N PRO A 146 -2.78 -3.69 2.78
CA PRO A 146 -4.07 -3.61 3.47
C PRO A 146 -4.61 -2.17 3.44
N THR A 147 -5.87 -2.02 3.01
CA THR A 147 -6.51 -0.71 2.85
C THR A 147 -7.78 -0.67 3.67
N VAL A 148 -7.86 0.28 4.60
CA VAL A 148 -8.96 0.44 5.56
C VAL A 148 -9.65 1.77 5.34
N PHE A 149 -10.97 1.75 5.30
CA PHE A 149 -11.80 2.95 5.28
C PHE A 149 -12.34 3.26 6.68
N ILE A 150 -12.21 4.50 7.11
CA ILE A 150 -12.78 5.03 8.35
C ILE A 150 -13.71 6.18 7.98
N GLU A 151 -14.99 6.01 8.29
CA GLU A 151 -15.97 7.07 8.12
C GLU A 151 -15.68 8.18 9.12
N ALA A 152 -15.50 9.38 8.61
CA ALA A 152 -15.29 10.58 9.41
C ALA A 152 -16.49 11.50 9.19
N ASP A 153 -17.52 11.33 10.03
CA ASP A 153 -18.64 12.25 10.12
C ASP A 153 -18.25 13.38 11.06
N LEU A 154 -18.55 14.60 10.63
CA LEU A 154 -18.26 15.83 11.39
C LEU A 154 -19.52 16.42 12.03
N ASP A 155 -20.61 15.60 12.22
CA ASP A 155 -21.83 16.02 12.90
C ASP A 155 -21.66 16.30 14.40
#